data_b48bcdedd8db30fe72b9a0da3c0dc3b4
#
_entry.id   b48bcdedd8db30fe72b9a0da3c0dc3b4
#
_cell.length_a   1.000
_cell.length_b   1.000
_cell.length_c   1.000
_cell.angle_alpha   90.00
_cell.angle_beta   90.00
_cell.angle_gamma   90.00
#
_symmetry.space_group_name_H-M   'P 1'
#
loop_
_entity.id
_entity.type
_entity.pdbx_description
1 polymer ?
#
loop_
_entity_poly.entity_id
_entity_poly.type
_entity_poly.pdbx_seq_one_letter_code
_entity_poly.pdbx_strand_id
1 'polypeptide(L)'
;MAALESNTRPVVVVTEGGPHIWAIVNALADRVGPVSVILESAESKKRLLIGRARRQGWVSAVGQLGTMVLTRLGKRFLAGHTERLIAEEKLDTEPRQGQAIIHVPSANGPECLKEIANIKPGVVLLAGCRLLSKDTLAKMPCPVLNYHAGIAPKYRGMNGGYWALATGDQGNFGTTVHLVDAGVDTGGVLKQSRGKPKTGDTIASYALRQAAFSRDICVDAVGNAQAGRLEIIDPGLPSKQWYHPTIWFYLWTGLTKRVW
;
A
#
# COMPACT_ATOMS: atom_id res chain seq x y z
N MET A 1 7.89 -39.26 14.98
CA MET A 1 7.26 -37.94 15.01
C MET A 1 7.13 -37.49 13.56
N ALA A 2 5.95 -37.64 12.96
CA ALA A 2 5.67 -37.16 11.60
C ALA A 2 5.59 -35.64 11.66
N ALA A 3 6.42 -34.97 10.88
CA ALA A 3 6.31 -33.53 10.67
C ALA A 3 4.92 -33.26 10.07
N LEU A 4 4.07 -32.53 10.77
CA LEU A 4 2.88 -31.94 10.22
C LEU A 4 3.36 -30.96 9.13
N GLU A 5 3.38 -31.40 7.89
CA GLU A 5 3.47 -30.52 6.73
C GLU A 5 2.30 -29.54 6.85
N SER A 6 2.61 -28.30 7.23
CA SER A 6 1.63 -27.23 7.23
C SER A 6 1.19 -27.03 5.77
N ASN A 7 0.04 -27.55 5.42
CA ASN A 7 -0.60 -27.43 4.10
C ASN A 7 -1.15 -26.00 3.90
N THR A 8 -0.32 -25.00 4.24
CA THR A 8 -0.64 -23.58 4.02
C THR A 8 -0.33 -23.25 2.57
N ARG A 9 -1.36 -22.93 1.80
CA ARG A 9 -1.21 -22.46 0.43
C ARG A 9 -0.31 -21.21 0.41
N PRO A 10 0.51 -21.01 -0.63
CA PRO A 10 1.41 -19.86 -0.72
C PRO A 10 0.65 -18.52 -0.69
N VAL A 11 1.35 -17.47 -0.25
CA VAL A 11 0.89 -16.09 -0.32
C VAL A 11 1.45 -15.44 -1.57
N VAL A 12 0.63 -14.70 -2.31
CA VAL A 12 1.08 -13.85 -3.40
C VAL A 12 0.92 -12.40 -3.01
N VAL A 13 1.98 -11.60 -3.17
CA VAL A 13 1.92 -10.14 -3.05
C VAL A 13 2.05 -9.52 -4.44
N VAL A 14 1.08 -8.70 -4.85
CA VAL A 14 1.11 -7.94 -6.10
C VAL A 14 1.45 -6.49 -5.79
N THR A 15 2.52 -5.95 -6.42
CA THR A 15 3.05 -4.62 -6.08
C THR A 15 3.81 -3.97 -7.23
N GLU A 16 4.02 -2.65 -7.16
CA GLU A 16 5.05 -1.91 -7.91
C GLU A 16 6.40 -1.83 -7.13
N GLY A 17 6.46 -2.40 -5.91
CA GLY A 17 7.64 -2.39 -5.06
C GLY A 17 7.78 -1.14 -4.19
N GLY A 18 8.99 -0.97 -3.66
CA GLY A 18 9.37 0.13 -2.80
C GLY A 18 9.64 -0.27 -1.35
N PRO A 19 10.45 0.52 -0.61
CA PRO A 19 10.95 0.14 0.71
C PRO A 19 9.86 -0.23 1.72
N HIS A 20 8.76 0.53 1.75
CA HIS A 20 7.64 0.28 2.64
C HIS A 20 6.90 -1.03 2.34
N ILE A 21 6.87 -1.44 1.07
CA ILE A 21 6.24 -2.70 0.67
C ILE A 21 7.14 -3.88 0.99
N TRP A 22 8.46 -3.76 0.71
CA TRP A 22 9.40 -4.82 1.07
C TRP A 22 9.42 -5.09 2.57
N ALA A 23 9.28 -4.07 3.42
CA ALA A 23 9.14 -4.25 4.86
C ALA A 23 7.90 -5.09 5.25
N ILE A 24 6.80 -4.99 4.51
CA ILE A 24 5.61 -5.82 4.70
C ILE A 24 5.83 -7.23 4.15
N VAL A 25 6.37 -7.35 2.91
CA VAL A 25 6.65 -8.63 2.26
C VAL A 25 7.58 -9.50 3.11
N ASN A 26 8.66 -8.92 3.64
CA ASN A 26 9.64 -9.62 4.45
C ASN A 26 9.05 -10.05 5.81
N ALA A 27 8.22 -9.21 6.42
CA ALA A 27 7.49 -9.58 7.65
C ALA A 27 6.48 -10.73 7.41
N LEU A 28 5.82 -10.77 6.26
CA LEU A 28 4.96 -11.89 5.86
C LEU A 28 5.78 -13.16 5.66
N ALA A 29 6.92 -13.08 4.96
CA ALA A 29 7.79 -14.23 4.72
C ALA A 29 8.33 -14.85 6.01
N ASP A 30 8.62 -14.02 7.02
CA ASP A 30 9.10 -14.49 8.33
C ASP A 30 8.03 -15.20 9.17
N ARG A 31 6.76 -14.84 9.02
CA ARG A 31 5.71 -15.19 10.00
C ARG A 31 4.56 -16.01 9.42
N VAL A 32 4.31 -15.92 8.12
CA VAL A 32 3.20 -16.61 7.45
C VAL A 32 3.71 -17.76 6.59
N GLY A 33 4.95 -17.67 6.07
CA GLY A 33 5.56 -18.66 5.21
C GLY A 33 5.96 -18.11 3.84
N PRO A 34 6.20 -18.98 2.84
CA PRO A 34 6.73 -18.55 1.55
C PRO A 34 5.82 -17.53 0.86
N VAL A 35 6.40 -16.41 0.46
CA VAL A 35 5.73 -15.32 -0.27
C VAL A 35 6.30 -15.22 -1.68
N SER A 36 5.44 -15.35 -2.68
CA SER A 36 5.77 -15.03 -4.08
C SER A 36 5.37 -13.59 -4.38
N VAL A 37 6.24 -12.83 -5.01
CA VAL A 37 5.98 -11.42 -5.35
C VAL A 37 5.74 -11.32 -6.85
N ILE A 38 4.60 -10.76 -7.24
CA ILE A 38 4.32 -10.34 -8.60
C ILE A 38 4.58 -8.83 -8.68
N LEU A 39 5.69 -8.48 -9.35
CA LEU A 39 6.12 -7.09 -9.49
C LEU A 39 5.62 -6.52 -10.82
N GLU A 40 4.66 -5.59 -10.76
CA GLU A 40 4.14 -4.96 -11.95
C GLU A 40 5.00 -3.77 -12.39
N SER A 41 5.05 -3.54 -13.70
CA SER A 41 5.74 -2.38 -14.26
C SER A 41 4.99 -1.09 -13.95
N ALA A 42 5.72 -0.02 -13.61
CA ALA A 42 5.14 1.28 -13.33
C ALA A 42 4.29 1.81 -14.51
N GLU A 43 3.15 2.43 -14.18
CA GLU A 43 2.30 3.01 -15.21
C GLU A 43 2.94 4.22 -15.91
N SER A 44 2.67 4.36 -17.21
CA SER A 44 3.14 5.51 -17.99
C SER A 44 2.68 6.85 -17.36
N LYS A 45 3.65 7.74 -17.08
CA LYS A 45 3.37 9.07 -16.50
C LYS A 45 2.38 9.89 -17.35
N LYS A 46 2.47 9.77 -18.69
CA LYS A 46 1.54 10.42 -19.62
C LYS A 46 0.11 9.92 -19.43
N ARG A 47 -0.06 8.59 -19.29
CA ARG A 47 -1.37 7.97 -19.08
C ARG A 47 -1.97 8.39 -17.74
N LEU A 48 -1.16 8.39 -16.68
CA LEU A 48 -1.55 8.86 -15.34
C LEU A 48 -2.00 10.33 -15.38
N LEU A 49 -1.22 11.21 -16.02
CA LEU A 49 -1.55 12.64 -16.10
C LEU A 49 -2.87 12.87 -16.84
N ILE A 50 -3.06 12.26 -18.02
CA ILE A 50 -4.29 12.36 -18.80
C ILE A 50 -5.49 11.82 -18.01
N GLY A 51 -5.33 10.67 -17.34
CA GLY A 51 -6.38 10.08 -16.51
C GLY A 51 -6.80 10.99 -15.34
N ARG A 52 -5.83 11.66 -14.71
CA ARG A 52 -6.09 12.65 -13.66
C ARG A 52 -6.77 13.90 -14.19
N ALA A 53 -6.29 14.45 -15.30
CA ALA A 53 -6.87 15.62 -15.95
C ALA A 53 -8.33 15.41 -16.35
N ARG A 54 -8.67 14.23 -16.84
CA ARG A 54 -10.06 13.87 -17.18
C ARG A 54 -10.98 13.79 -15.95
N ARG A 55 -10.46 13.33 -14.80
CA ARG A 55 -11.27 13.14 -13.58
C ARG A 55 -11.34 14.37 -12.67
N GLN A 56 -10.30 15.20 -12.64
CA GLN A 56 -10.13 16.28 -11.65
C GLN A 56 -9.84 17.65 -12.28
N GLY A 57 -9.76 17.72 -13.60
CA GLY A 57 -9.35 18.93 -14.33
C GLY A 57 -7.83 19.11 -14.44
N TRP A 58 -7.40 19.86 -15.46
CA TRP A 58 -5.99 20.08 -15.77
C TRP A 58 -5.23 20.83 -14.65
N VAL A 59 -5.87 21.83 -14.02
CA VAL A 59 -5.24 22.58 -12.92
C VAL A 59 -4.84 21.66 -11.77
N SER A 60 -5.76 20.80 -11.32
CA SER A 60 -5.48 19.81 -10.28
C SER A 60 -4.39 18.82 -10.71
N ALA A 61 -4.45 18.31 -11.94
CA ALA A 61 -3.50 17.34 -12.46
C ALA A 61 -2.07 17.91 -12.53
N VAL A 62 -1.90 19.15 -13.01
CA VAL A 62 -0.62 19.86 -13.06
C VAL A 62 -0.12 20.15 -11.65
N GLY A 63 -0.99 20.61 -10.75
CA GLY A 63 -0.63 20.85 -9.34
C GLY A 63 -0.15 19.57 -8.63
N GLN A 64 -0.80 18.45 -8.87
CA GLN A 64 -0.36 17.15 -8.33
C GLN A 64 0.98 16.70 -8.92
N LEU A 65 1.19 16.90 -10.22
CA LEU A 65 2.49 16.63 -10.84
C LEU A 65 3.59 17.49 -10.22
N GLY A 66 3.32 18.76 -9.94
CA GLY A 66 4.24 19.66 -9.24
C GLY A 66 4.68 19.10 -7.88
N THR A 67 3.74 18.62 -7.06
CA THR A 67 4.07 17.95 -5.78
C THR A 67 4.93 16.70 -6.00
N MET A 68 4.57 15.86 -6.98
CA MET A 68 5.34 14.64 -7.27
C MET A 68 6.78 14.94 -7.70
N VAL A 69 6.98 15.98 -8.49
CA VAL A 69 8.33 16.43 -8.90
C VAL A 69 9.10 16.98 -7.70
N LEU A 70 8.49 17.87 -6.93
CA LEU A 70 9.11 18.46 -5.74
C LEU A 70 9.54 17.38 -4.73
N THR A 71 8.65 16.46 -4.39
CA THR A 71 8.95 15.38 -3.45
C THR A 71 9.99 14.40 -3.99
N ARG A 72 10.04 14.16 -5.31
CA ARG A 72 11.08 13.34 -5.94
C ARG A 72 12.44 14.00 -5.86
N LEU A 73 12.54 15.30 -6.13
CA LEU A 73 13.78 16.06 -6.00
C LEU A 73 14.23 16.13 -4.54
N GLY A 74 13.27 16.31 -3.61
CA GLY A 74 13.52 16.32 -2.17
C GLY A 74 14.04 15.00 -1.59
N LYS A 75 13.79 13.85 -2.24
CA LYS A 75 14.25 12.53 -1.74
C LYS A 75 15.76 12.48 -1.48
N ARG A 76 16.58 13.14 -2.29
CA ARG A 76 18.04 13.18 -2.09
C ARG A 76 18.42 13.82 -0.75
N PHE A 77 17.71 14.88 -0.34
CA PHE A 77 17.93 15.57 0.92
C PHE A 77 17.36 14.81 2.13
N LEU A 78 16.40 13.93 1.88
CA LEU A 78 15.73 13.11 2.90
C LEU A 78 16.34 11.70 3.04
N ALA A 79 17.36 11.36 2.25
CA ALA A 79 17.98 10.02 2.26
C ALA A 79 18.44 9.63 3.67
N GLY A 80 19.21 10.48 4.33
CA GLY A 80 19.69 10.21 5.70
C GLY A 80 18.57 10.11 6.75
N HIS A 81 17.43 10.80 6.55
CA HIS A 81 16.25 10.62 7.40
C HIS A 81 15.61 9.24 7.16
N THR A 82 15.49 8.84 5.90
CA THR A 82 14.93 7.53 5.52
C THR A 82 15.79 6.38 6.05
N GLU A 83 17.12 6.49 5.94
CA GLU A 83 18.06 5.48 6.48
C GLU A 83 17.95 5.37 8.00
N ARG A 84 17.87 6.49 8.71
CA ARG A 84 17.66 6.49 10.17
C ARG A 84 16.33 5.83 10.55
N LEU A 85 15.24 6.15 9.84
CA LEU A 85 13.94 5.52 10.05
C LEU A 85 14.02 4.01 9.88
N ILE A 86 14.65 3.54 8.81
CA ILE A 86 14.85 2.11 8.53
C ILE A 86 15.61 1.43 9.67
N ALA A 87 16.71 2.04 10.12
CA ALA A 87 17.54 1.51 11.19
C ALA A 87 16.81 1.50 12.55
N GLU A 88 16.15 2.60 12.93
CA GLU A 88 15.40 2.73 14.18
C GLU A 88 14.25 1.73 14.28
N GLU A 89 13.48 1.56 13.21
CA GLU A 89 12.32 0.67 13.17
C GLU A 89 12.68 -0.77 12.74
N LYS A 90 13.99 -1.03 12.53
CA LYS A 90 14.54 -2.33 12.10
C LYS A 90 13.76 -2.92 10.92
N LEU A 91 13.64 -2.11 9.86
CA LEU A 91 12.92 -2.50 8.66
C LEU A 91 13.84 -3.20 7.67
N ASP A 92 13.39 -4.35 7.18
CA ASP A 92 14.01 -5.03 6.04
C ASP A 92 13.30 -4.56 4.75
N THR A 93 13.92 -3.60 4.05
CA THR A 93 13.29 -2.82 2.99
C THR A 93 13.72 -3.21 1.58
N GLU A 94 14.46 -4.31 1.45
CA GLU A 94 14.95 -4.82 0.16
C GLU A 94 14.45 -6.25 -0.09
N PRO A 95 14.35 -6.66 -1.35
CA PRO A 95 14.06 -8.05 -1.68
C PRO A 95 15.16 -8.97 -1.15
N ARG A 96 14.78 -10.09 -0.57
CA ARG A 96 15.73 -11.07 -0.03
C ARG A 96 16.26 -11.98 -1.14
N GLN A 97 17.50 -12.45 -0.94
CA GLN A 97 18.09 -13.44 -1.85
C GLN A 97 17.23 -14.70 -1.88
N GLY A 98 16.95 -15.23 -3.08
CA GLY A 98 16.11 -16.42 -3.27
C GLY A 98 14.60 -16.17 -3.18
N GLN A 99 14.15 -14.93 -2.97
CA GLN A 99 12.73 -14.61 -2.99
C GLN A 99 12.15 -14.77 -4.42
N ALA A 100 11.03 -15.44 -4.54
CA ALA A 100 10.35 -15.63 -5.82
C ALA A 100 9.74 -14.30 -6.28
N ILE A 101 10.35 -13.67 -7.28
CA ILE A 101 9.88 -12.40 -7.87
C ILE A 101 9.58 -12.63 -9.34
N ILE A 102 8.34 -12.35 -9.74
CA ILE A 102 7.85 -12.52 -11.11
C ILE A 102 7.47 -11.14 -11.64
N HIS A 103 8.06 -10.74 -12.75
CA HIS A 103 7.77 -9.47 -13.38
C HIS A 103 6.62 -9.57 -14.37
N VAL A 104 5.64 -8.65 -14.25
CA VAL A 104 4.50 -8.57 -15.17
C VAL A 104 4.30 -7.13 -15.66
N PRO A 105 3.78 -6.93 -16.88
CA PRO A 105 3.49 -5.59 -17.38
C PRO A 105 2.39 -4.87 -16.58
N SER A 106 1.42 -5.62 -16.04
CA SER A 106 0.27 -5.07 -15.32
C SER A 106 -0.38 -6.11 -14.44
N ALA A 107 -0.83 -5.70 -13.26
CA ALA A 107 -1.66 -6.51 -12.37
C ALA A 107 -3.00 -6.94 -13.04
N ASN A 108 -3.46 -6.19 -14.05
CA ASN A 108 -4.66 -6.51 -14.83
C ASN A 108 -4.36 -7.26 -16.13
N GLY A 109 -3.10 -7.63 -16.38
CA GLY A 109 -2.70 -8.36 -17.57
C GLY A 109 -2.95 -9.87 -17.47
N PRO A 110 -3.05 -10.57 -18.61
CA PRO A 110 -3.21 -12.02 -18.64
C PRO A 110 -2.02 -12.75 -18.02
N GLU A 111 -0.82 -12.16 -18.06
CA GLU A 111 0.40 -12.71 -17.46
C GLU A 111 0.24 -12.80 -15.93
N CYS A 112 -0.28 -11.75 -15.29
CA CYS A 112 -0.52 -11.75 -13.84
C CYS A 112 -1.51 -12.86 -13.44
N LEU A 113 -2.62 -12.97 -14.16
CA LEU A 113 -3.64 -14.01 -13.90
C LEU A 113 -3.06 -15.41 -14.11
N LYS A 114 -2.23 -15.60 -15.15
CA LYS A 114 -1.55 -16.87 -15.43
C LYS A 114 -0.63 -17.27 -14.27
N GLU A 115 0.17 -16.35 -13.78
CA GLU A 115 1.09 -16.62 -12.66
C GLU A 115 0.33 -16.91 -11.36
N ILE A 116 -0.74 -16.18 -11.06
CA ILE A 116 -1.61 -16.48 -9.91
C ILE A 116 -2.22 -17.89 -10.05
N ALA A 117 -2.68 -18.27 -11.24
CA ALA A 117 -3.22 -19.61 -11.48
C ALA A 117 -2.17 -20.72 -11.33
N ASN A 118 -0.91 -20.46 -11.73
CA ASN A 118 0.20 -21.37 -11.57
C ASN A 118 0.59 -21.58 -10.11
N ILE A 119 0.67 -20.49 -9.34
CA ILE A 119 1.07 -20.51 -7.93
C ILE A 119 -0.03 -21.10 -7.04
N LYS A 120 -1.30 -20.96 -7.40
CA LYS A 120 -2.47 -21.42 -6.64
C LYS A 120 -2.48 -20.90 -5.19
N PRO A 121 -2.39 -19.58 -4.97
CA PRO A 121 -2.28 -19.02 -3.63
C PRO A 121 -3.53 -19.27 -2.79
N GLY A 122 -3.35 -19.25 -1.46
CA GLY A 122 -4.45 -19.20 -0.50
C GLY A 122 -5.00 -17.80 -0.31
N VAL A 123 -4.17 -16.77 -0.57
CA VAL A 123 -4.52 -15.35 -0.48
C VAL A 123 -3.63 -14.53 -1.40
N VAL A 124 -4.20 -13.47 -1.99
CA VAL A 124 -3.47 -12.43 -2.71
C VAL A 124 -3.52 -11.14 -1.90
N LEU A 125 -2.37 -10.55 -1.60
CA LEU A 125 -2.27 -9.22 -1.00
C LEU A 125 -1.83 -8.21 -2.06
N LEU A 126 -2.64 -7.19 -2.28
CA LEU A 126 -2.28 -6.02 -3.07
C LEU A 126 -1.59 -5.02 -2.16
N ALA A 127 -0.46 -4.48 -2.58
CA ALA A 127 0.29 -3.50 -1.80
C ALA A 127 1.03 -2.53 -2.73
N GLY A 128 0.48 -1.33 -2.93
CA GLY A 128 1.08 -0.33 -3.81
C GLY A 128 1.14 -0.78 -5.27
N CYS A 129 0.05 -1.31 -5.79
CA CYS A 129 -0.14 -1.67 -7.19
C CYS A 129 -1.34 -0.93 -7.79
N ARG A 130 -1.61 -1.16 -9.08
CA ARG A 130 -2.81 -0.62 -9.74
C ARG A 130 -4.08 -1.23 -9.17
N LEU A 131 -5.15 -0.45 -9.21
CA LEU A 131 -6.49 -0.95 -8.94
C LEU A 131 -6.83 -2.11 -9.89
N LEU A 132 -7.28 -3.23 -9.33
CA LEU A 132 -7.75 -4.34 -10.14
C LEU A 132 -9.07 -4.00 -10.85
N SER A 133 -9.17 -4.38 -12.11
CA SER A 133 -10.43 -4.31 -12.83
C SER A 133 -11.43 -5.33 -12.27
N LYS A 134 -12.72 -5.07 -12.48
CA LYS A 134 -13.78 -6.02 -12.10
C LYS A 134 -13.55 -7.40 -12.72
N ASP A 135 -13.13 -7.42 -13.99
CA ASP A 135 -12.88 -8.67 -14.72
C ASP A 135 -11.68 -9.45 -14.17
N THR A 136 -10.63 -8.71 -13.75
CA THR A 136 -9.47 -9.33 -13.12
C THR A 136 -9.83 -9.87 -11.75
N LEU A 137 -10.54 -9.08 -10.94
CA LEU A 137 -10.97 -9.46 -9.60
C LEU A 137 -11.88 -10.69 -9.63
N ALA A 138 -12.82 -10.77 -10.58
CA ALA A 138 -13.72 -11.91 -10.73
C ALA A 138 -13.02 -13.23 -11.09
N LYS A 139 -11.78 -13.16 -11.61
CA LYS A 139 -10.97 -14.33 -11.97
C LYS A 139 -10.00 -14.76 -10.87
N MET A 140 -9.97 -14.03 -9.73
CA MET A 140 -9.09 -14.39 -8.62
C MET A 140 -9.58 -15.68 -7.95
N PRO A 141 -8.68 -16.68 -7.74
CA PRO A 141 -9.08 -17.99 -7.21
C PRO A 141 -9.21 -18.01 -5.68
N CYS A 142 -8.90 -16.92 -4.99
CA CYS A 142 -8.82 -16.84 -3.53
C CYS A 142 -9.15 -15.41 -3.06
N PRO A 143 -9.31 -15.19 -1.75
CA PRO A 143 -9.49 -13.85 -1.21
C PRO A 143 -8.39 -12.89 -1.62
N VAL A 144 -8.78 -11.68 -2.01
CA VAL A 144 -7.86 -10.60 -2.37
C VAL A 144 -7.95 -9.53 -1.30
N LEU A 145 -6.85 -9.27 -0.62
CA LEU A 145 -6.69 -8.24 0.39
C LEU A 145 -5.92 -7.05 -0.19
N ASN A 146 -6.08 -5.88 0.38
CA ASN A 146 -5.26 -4.71 0.07
C ASN A 146 -4.66 -4.12 1.33
N TYR A 147 -3.35 -3.85 1.31
CA TYR A 147 -2.67 -3.01 2.28
C TYR A 147 -2.73 -1.56 1.81
N HIS A 148 -3.46 -0.75 2.56
CA HIS A 148 -3.64 0.67 2.26
C HIS A 148 -2.98 1.55 3.32
N ALA A 149 -2.11 2.50 2.90
CA ALA A 149 -1.44 3.46 3.77
C ALA A 149 -2.36 4.64 4.12
N GLY A 150 -3.51 4.33 4.69
CA GLY A 150 -4.54 5.25 5.16
C GLY A 150 -5.60 4.52 5.97
N ILE A 151 -6.33 5.25 6.81
CA ILE A 151 -7.48 4.72 7.55
C ILE A 151 -8.73 4.77 6.65
N ALA A 152 -9.10 3.62 6.06
CA ALA A 152 -10.35 3.48 5.32
C ALA A 152 -11.55 3.34 6.30
N PRO A 153 -12.72 3.84 5.95
CA PRO A 153 -13.08 4.51 4.69
C PRO A 153 -12.77 6.02 4.67
N LYS A 154 -12.24 6.62 5.73
CA LYS A 154 -12.06 8.08 5.87
C LYS A 154 -10.96 8.64 4.95
N TYR A 155 -9.87 7.90 4.76
CA TYR A 155 -8.71 8.31 3.98
C TYR A 155 -8.41 7.31 2.87
N ARG A 156 -9.40 7.03 1.99
CA ARG A 156 -9.25 6.18 0.80
C ARG A 156 -8.45 6.87 -0.29
N GLY A 157 -7.78 6.11 -1.13
CA GLY A 157 -7.03 6.62 -2.29
C GLY A 157 -5.57 6.91 -1.96
N MET A 158 -5.09 8.13 -2.17
CA MET A 158 -3.66 8.41 -2.13
C MET A 158 -3.24 9.23 -0.91
N ASN A 159 -2.05 8.91 -0.36
CA ASN A 159 -1.44 9.67 0.73
C ASN A 159 -2.32 9.82 1.99
N GLY A 160 -2.98 8.74 2.42
CA GLY A 160 -3.91 8.76 3.56
C GLY A 160 -3.28 9.33 4.84
N GLY A 161 -2.03 8.97 5.15
CA GLY A 161 -1.30 9.52 6.28
C GLY A 161 -1.08 11.04 6.19
N TYR A 162 -0.67 11.55 5.00
CA TYR A 162 -0.55 12.99 4.78
C TYR A 162 -1.89 13.71 5.00
N TRP A 163 -2.97 13.18 4.44
CA TRP A 163 -4.29 13.81 4.56
C TRP A 163 -4.82 13.82 5.99
N ALA A 164 -4.56 12.76 6.76
CA ALA A 164 -4.89 12.74 8.19
C ALA A 164 -4.20 13.89 8.93
N LEU A 165 -2.92 14.12 8.68
CA LEU A 165 -2.17 15.23 9.29
C LEU A 165 -2.62 16.60 8.76
N ALA A 166 -2.76 16.74 7.44
CA ALA A 166 -3.12 18.01 6.80
C ALA A 166 -4.52 18.51 7.21
N THR A 167 -5.44 17.60 7.54
CA THR A 167 -6.79 17.93 8.04
C THR A 167 -6.86 18.06 9.56
N GLY A 168 -5.75 17.91 10.28
CA GLY A 168 -5.72 18.02 11.76
C GLY A 168 -6.22 16.77 12.49
N ASP A 169 -6.38 15.65 11.79
CA ASP A 169 -6.89 14.37 12.29
C ASP A 169 -5.76 13.37 12.58
N GLN A 170 -4.81 13.80 13.39
CA GLN A 170 -3.58 13.05 13.69
C GLN A 170 -3.85 11.65 14.27
N GLY A 171 -4.97 11.48 14.98
CA GLY A 171 -5.40 10.19 15.53
C GLY A 171 -5.70 9.11 14.46
N ASN A 172 -5.89 9.52 13.20
CA ASN A 172 -6.09 8.64 12.06
C ASN A 172 -4.88 8.57 11.10
N PHE A 173 -3.68 8.94 11.59
CA PHE A 173 -2.44 8.58 10.90
C PHE A 173 -2.21 7.08 11.04
N GLY A 174 -2.59 6.31 10.02
CA GLY A 174 -2.62 4.85 10.14
C GLY A 174 -2.78 4.13 8.81
N THR A 175 -3.01 2.83 8.90
CA THR A 175 -3.13 1.91 7.77
C THR A 175 -4.34 1.02 7.93
N THR A 176 -4.79 0.46 6.84
CA THR A 176 -5.90 -0.47 6.78
C THR A 176 -5.52 -1.69 5.93
N VAL A 177 -5.85 -2.89 6.40
CA VAL A 177 -5.96 -4.07 5.56
C VAL A 177 -7.44 -4.37 5.37
N HIS A 178 -7.88 -4.44 4.12
CA HIS A 178 -9.28 -4.65 3.76
C HIS A 178 -9.43 -5.63 2.60
N LEU A 179 -10.60 -6.22 2.45
CA LEU A 179 -10.97 -6.97 1.25
C LEU A 179 -11.00 -6.04 0.04
N VAL A 180 -10.66 -6.58 -1.12
CA VAL A 180 -10.74 -5.82 -2.38
C VAL A 180 -12.10 -6.00 -3.01
N ASP A 181 -12.72 -4.88 -3.36
CA ASP A 181 -13.92 -4.80 -4.20
C ASP A 181 -13.63 -3.98 -5.47
N ALA A 182 -14.68 -3.64 -6.22
CA ALA A 182 -14.55 -2.89 -7.45
C ALA A 182 -14.28 -1.37 -7.24
N GLY A 183 -14.31 -0.89 -6.02
CA GLY A 183 -14.08 0.51 -5.67
C GLY A 183 -12.63 0.80 -5.27
N VAL A 184 -12.34 2.05 -4.95
CA VAL A 184 -11.04 2.46 -4.43
C VAL A 184 -11.09 2.40 -2.91
N ASP A 185 -10.43 1.41 -2.31
CA ASP A 185 -10.34 1.16 -0.87
C ASP A 185 -11.72 1.18 -0.17
N THR A 186 -12.72 0.57 -0.82
CA THR A 186 -14.12 0.52 -0.34
C THR A 186 -14.53 -0.82 0.24
N GLY A 187 -13.72 -1.84 0.07
CA GLY A 187 -14.02 -3.19 0.55
C GLY A 187 -14.00 -3.31 2.08
N GLY A 188 -14.55 -4.39 2.58
CA GLY A 188 -14.71 -4.63 4.01
C GLY A 188 -13.39 -4.57 4.78
N VAL A 189 -13.33 -3.73 5.82
CA VAL A 189 -12.14 -3.53 6.64
C VAL A 189 -11.90 -4.77 7.51
N LEU A 190 -10.69 -5.31 7.49
CA LEU A 190 -10.30 -6.46 8.30
C LEU A 190 -9.49 -6.04 9.52
N LYS A 191 -8.50 -5.16 9.33
CA LYS A 191 -7.60 -4.69 10.38
C LYS A 191 -7.21 -3.24 10.14
N GLN A 192 -6.99 -2.51 11.23
CA GLN A 192 -6.43 -1.16 11.19
C GLN A 192 -5.32 -1.00 12.23
N SER A 193 -4.30 -0.24 11.88
CA SER A 193 -3.24 0.17 12.80
C SER A 193 -3.08 1.68 12.75
N ARG A 194 -2.85 2.28 13.91
CA ARG A 194 -2.63 3.72 14.06
C ARG A 194 -1.29 3.96 14.72
N GLY A 195 -0.61 5.01 14.29
CA GLY A 195 0.67 5.41 14.83
C GLY A 195 0.83 6.93 14.81
N LYS A 196 2.06 7.39 14.92
CA LYS A 196 2.38 8.82 14.87
C LYS A 196 3.58 9.05 13.95
N PRO A 197 3.59 10.14 13.18
CA PRO A 197 4.80 10.58 12.51
C PRO A 197 5.83 11.02 13.55
N LYS A 198 7.11 10.92 13.21
CA LYS A 198 8.22 11.50 13.99
C LYS A 198 8.70 12.79 13.34
N THR A 199 9.43 13.59 14.09
CA THR A 199 10.05 14.83 13.58
C THR A 199 10.91 14.52 12.36
N GLY A 200 10.71 15.27 11.28
CA GLY A 200 11.40 15.08 10.01
C GLY A 200 10.68 14.14 9.03
N ASP A 201 9.63 13.43 9.46
CA ASP A 201 8.78 12.69 8.52
C ASP A 201 8.05 13.65 7.57
N THR A 202 7.92 13.22 6.33
CA THR A 202 7.25 13.96 5.26
C THR A 202 6.39 13.02 4.43
N ILE A 203 5.63 13.55 3.46
CA ILE A 203 4.87 12.75 2.51
C ILE A 203 5.72 11.68 1.80
N ALA A 204 7.04 11.90 1.69
CA ALA A 204 7.96 10.93 1.08
C ALA A 204 8.30 9.76 2.02
N SER A 205 8.20 9.92 3.35
CA SER A 205 8.51 8.89 4.35
C SER A 205 7.28 8.35 5.09
N TYR A 206 6.12 9.01 5.00
CA TYR A 206 4.93 8.58 5.76
C TYR A 206 4.54 7.12 5.48
N ALA A 207 4.56 6.68 4.23
CA ALA A 207 4.23 5.30 3.91
C ALA A 207 5.20 4.29 4.56
N LEU A 208 6.49 4.63 4.63
CA LEU A 208 7.50 3.81 5.31
C LEU A 208 7.30 3.82 6.84
N ARG A 209 7.02 4.99 7.44
CA ARG A 209 6.66 5.11 8.85
C ARG A 209 5.41 4.29 9.18
N GLN A 210 4.41 4.33 8.32
CA GLN A 210 3.18 3.56 8.47
C GLN A 210 3.44 2.06 8.36
N ALA A 211 4.29 1.63 7.41
CA ALA A 211 4.68 0.23 7.31
C ALA A 211 5.35 -0.28 8.58
N ALA A 212 6.15 0.56 9.27
CA ALA A 212 6.85 0.17 10.49
C ALA A 212 5.92 -0.34 11.59
N PHE A 213 4.79 0.31 11.82
CA PHE A 213 3.84 -0.08 12.87
C PHE A 213 2.67 -0.94 12.39
N SER A 214 2.62 -1.30 11.10
CA SER A 214 1.50 -2.07 10.52
C SER A 214 1.87 -3.45 10.01
N ARG A 215 3.13 -3.88 10.16
CA ARG A 215 3.55 -5.23 9.77
C ARG A 215 2.68 -6.31 10.41
N ASP A 216 2.38 -6.16 11.70
CA ASP A 216 1.60 -7.13 12.48
C ASP A 216 0.18 -7.30 11.93
N ILE A 217 -0.51 -6.21 11.64
CA ILE A 217 -1.88 -6.31 11.10
C ILE A 217 -1.92 -6.94 9.70
N CYS A 218 -0.85 -6.79 8.90
CA CYS A 218 -0.74 -7.45 7.60
C CYS A 218 -0.56 -8.96 7.77
N VAL A 219 0.32 -9.36 8.68
CA VAL A 219 0.56 -10.77 9.01
C VAL A 219 -0.72 -11.41 9.55
N ASP A 220 -1.39 -10.76 10.49
CA ASP A 220 -2.63 -11.26 11.08
C ASP A 220 -3.76 -11.39 10.05
N ALA A 221 -3.94 -10.37 9.21
CA ALA A 221 -5.00 -10.39 8.19
C ALA A 221 -4.74 -11.48 7.14
N VAL A 222 -3.50 -11.62 6.66
CA VAL A 222 -3.12 -12.66 5.70
C VAL A 222 -3.24 -14.05 6.32
N GLY A 223 -2.75 -14.26 7.53
CA GLY A 223 -2.88 -15.53 8.25
C GLY A 223 -4.34 -15.91 8.52
N ASN A 224 -5.17 -14.96 8.90
CA ASN A 224 -6.62 -15.19 9.06
C ASN A 224 -7.28 -15.54 7.74
N ALA A 225 -6.93 -14.86 6.64
CA ALA A 225 -7.46 -15.16 5.32
C ALA A 225 -7.09 -16.58 4.85
N GLN A 226 -5.83 -17.01 5.06
CA GLN A 226 -5.40 -18.38 4.77
C GLN A 226 -6.16 -19.43 5.60
N ALA A 227 -6.54 -19.08 6.83
CA ALA A 227 -7.30 -19.94 7.71
C ALA A 227 -8.84 -19.85 7.50
N GLY A 228 -9.30 -19.10 6.47
CA GLY A 228 -10.73 -18.91 6.20
C GLY A 228 -11.47 -18.03 7.21
N ARG A 229 -10.76 -17.30 8.07
CA ARG A 229 -11.32 -16.41 9.11
C ARG A 229 -11.25 -14.97 8.66
N LEU A 230 -12.23 -14.54 7.88
CA LEU A 230 -12.34 -13.16 7.40
C LEU A 230 -13.44 -12.45 8.21
N GLU A 231 -13.02 -11.68 9.20
CA GLU A 231 -13.92 -10.87 10.03
C GLU A 231 -13.89 -9.43 9.57
N ILE A 232 -15.01 -8.95 9.02
CA ILE A 232 -15.17 -7.57 8.59
C ILE A 232 -15.60 -6.74 9.80
N ILE A 233 -14.89 -5.65 10.04
CA ILE A 233 -15.22 -4.66 11.07
C ILE A 233 -15.80 -3.40 10.44
N ASP A 234 -16.72 -2.73 11.12
CA ASP A 234 -17.16 -1.38 10.76
C ASP A 234 -16.38 -0.35 11.59
N PRO A 235 -15.53 0.49 10.97
CA PRO A 235 -14.81 1.52 11.69
C PRO A 235 -15.67 2.70 12.17
N GLY A 236 -16.93 2.81 11.75
CA GLY A 236 -17.81 3.92 12.10
C GLY A 236 -17.35 5.28 11.59
N LEU A 237 -16.58 5.33 10.48
CA LEU A 237 -15.97 6.54 9.96
C LEU A 237 -16.61 7.01 8.65
N PRO A 238 -16.71 8.33 8.41
CA PRO A 238 -17.22 8.84 7.14
C PRO A 238 -16.27 8.46 5.98
N SER A 239 -16.85 8.15 4.82
CA SER A 239 -16.09 7.73 3.66
C SER A 239 -15.67 8.92 2.79
N LYS A 240 -14.36 9.05 2.50
CA LYS A 240 -13.84 10.08 1.59
C LYS A 240 -12.65 9.56 0.80
N GLN A 241 -12.69 9.78 -0.54
CA GLN A 241 -11.57 9.48 -1.42
C GLN A 241 -10.67 10.71 -1.54
N TRP A 242 -9.36 10.48 -1.41
CA TRP A 242 -8.32 11.49 -1.50
C TRP A 242 -7.38 11.20 -2.67
N TYR A 243 -6.80 12.27 -3.21
CA TYR A 243 -5.86 12.22 -4.32
C TYR A 243 -4.51 12.80 -3.89
N HIS A 244 -3.53 12.85 -4.76
CA HIS A 244 -2.30 13.58 -4.47
C HIS A 244 -2.61 15.04 -4.13
N PRO A 245 -1.97 15.64 -3.12
CA PRO A 245 -2.10 17.08 -2.89
C PRO A 245 -1.55 17.85 -4.08
N THR A 246 -2.16 18.98 -4.39
CA THR A 246 -1.60 19.94 -5.36
C THR A 246 -0.43 20.68 -4.72
N ILE A 247 0.52 21.16 -5.54
CA ILE A 247 1.74 21.79 -5.02
C ILE A 247 1.45 23.00 -4.14
N TRP A 248 0.46 23.82 -4.48
CA TRP A 248 0.07 24.98 -3.67
C TRP A 248 -0.53 24.57 -2.34
N PHE A 249 -1.36 23.53 -2.29
CA PHE A 249 -1.90 23.01 -1.04
C PHE A 249 -0.80 22.38 -0.18
N TYR A 250 0.11 21.63 -0.78
CA TYR A 250 1.25 21.02 -0.12
C TYR A 250 2.17 22.06 0.52
N LEU A 251 2.51 23.13 -0.21
CA LEU A 251 3.31 24.23 0.30
C LEU A 251 2.57 24.98 1.42
N TRP A 252 1.28 25.25 1.25
CA TRP A 252 0.46 25.89 2.28
C TRP A 252 0.43 25.08 3.59
N THR A 253 0.19 23.77 3.53
CA THR A 253 0.18 22.90 4.73
C THR A 253 1.58 22.80 5.36
N GLY A 254 2.62 22.75 4.56
CA GLY A 254 4.00 22.77 5.04
C GLY A 254 4.33 24.02 5.84
N LEU A 255 3.98 25.19 5.32
CA LEU A 255 4.26 26.47 5.94
C LEU A 255 3.39 26.77 7.16
N THR A 256 2.10 26.44 7.10
CA THR A 256 1.15 26.80 8.16
C THR A 256 0.96 25.74 9.24
N LYS A 257 1.09 24.45 8.86
CA LYS A 257 0.83 23.32 9.76
C LYS A 257 2.06 22.45 10.01
N ARG A 258 3.18 22.74 9.33
CA ARG A 258 4.41 21.91 9.36
C ARG A 258 4.17 20.47 8.91
N VAL A 259 3.21 20.25 8.02
CA VAL A 259 2.88 18.95 7.41
C VAL A 259 3.45 18.95 6.00
N TRP A 260 4.55 18.25 5.82
CA TRP A 260 5.31 18.16 4.58
C TRP A 260 5.17 16.78 3.92
#